data_81b159c04600f8419bafe7b78fece360
#
_entry.id   81b159c04600f8419bafe7b78fece360
#
_cell.length_a   1.000
_cell.length_b   1.000
_cell.length_c   1.000
_cell.angle_alpha   90.00
_cell.angle_beta   90.00
_cell.angle_gamma   90.00
#
_symmetry.space_group_name_H-M   'P 1'
#
loop_
_entity.id
_entity.type
_entity.pdbx_description
1 polymer ?
#
loop_
_entity_poly.entity_id
_entity_poly.type
_entity_poly.pdbx_seq_one_letter_code
_entity_poly.pdbx_strand_id
1 'polypeptide(L)'
;RGVKVDFDLYPYLTGSTQLVHLLPPQFQEGGTDAICARLADPFCRKEITKVLKQPSDIFENIVELAGFDMIYASTLHTEKFGSFAGQSIAKIAEQFGQDPYDTLYDILLEERCQVTMLDTIASEEDMLYFLKDGRANLISDAIYPAGGKYHPRVYGAFPKLLTAYVRDKKIFSIEDAVYKMTAKPAQVLGFPLGTLEKGMPADINVFHLDQLSVHADFQNPNQYCTGF
;
A
#
# COMPACT_ATOMS: atom_id res chain seq x y z
N ARG A 1 -22.57 -6.91 19.57
CA ARG A 1 -23.03 -8.28 19.40
C ARG A 1 -24.22 -8.26 18.44
N GLY A 2 -24.18 -9.05 17.35
CA GLY A 2 -25.16 -8.98 16.26
C GLY A 2 -24.80 -7.98 15.13
N VAL A 3 -23.69 -7.26 15.23
CA VAL A 3 -23.17 -6.43 14.15
C VAL A 3 -22.44 -7.33 13.16
N LYS A 4 -22.79 -7.21 11.86
CA LYS A 4 -22.00 -7.81 10.79
C LYS A 4 -20.76 -6.96 10.57
N VAL A 5 -19.60 -7.60 10.50
CA VAL A 5 -18.32 -6.97 10.27
C VAL A 5 -17.66 -7.69 9.11
N ASP A 6 -17.30 -6.96 8.10
CA ASP A 6 -16.45 -7.39 6.98
C ASP A 6 -15.21 -6.51 6.96
N PHE A 7 -14.15 -6.94 6.29
CA PHE A 7 -12.93 -6.17 6.11
C PHE A 7 -12.34 -6.39 4.72
N ASP A 8 -11.57 -5.43 4.29
CA ASP A 8 -10.94 -5.41 2.97
C ASP A 8 -9.46 -5.76 3.10
N LEU A 9 -8.92 -6.51 2.13
CA LEU A 9 -7.53 -6.92 2.07
C LEU A 9 -7.05 -7.03 0.62
N TYR A 10 -5.80 -6.66 0.36
CA TYR A 10 -5.12 -6.88 -0.92
C TYR A 10 -4.01 -7.93 -0.79
N PRO A 11 -3.66 -8.68 -1.86
CA PRO A 11 -2.75 -9.84 -1.77
C PRO A 11 -1.27 -9.44 -1.92
N TYR A 12 -0.81 -8.47 -1.13
CA TYR A 12 0.58 -8.01 -1.09
C TYR A 12 1.02 -7.79 0.36
N LEU A 13 2.33 -7.96 0.60
CA LEU A 13 2.95 -7.79 1.92
C LEU A 13 3.43 -6.36 2.16
N THR A 14 3.50 -5.59 1.08
CA THR A 14 3.92 -4.19 1.09
C THR A 14 2.70 -3.30 1.05
N GLY A 15 2.66 -2.31 1.93
CA GLY A 15 1.70 -1.23 1.93
C GLY A 15 2.09 -0.10 0.99
N SER A 16 1.18 0.83 0.76
CA SER A 16 1.45 2.10 0.09
C SER A 16 0.52 3.17 0.61
N THR A 17 1.11 4.24 1.12
CA THR A 17 0.39 5.43 1.59
C THR A 17 1.27 6.66 1.43
N GLN A 18 0.88 7.80 2.02
CA GLN A 18 1.71 9.00 1.96
C GLN A 18 2.83 8.96 3.01
N LEU A 19 4.04 9.35 2.63
CA LEU A 19 5.22 9.36 3.51
C LEU A 19 5.01 10.22 4.76
N VAL A 20 4.19 11.26 4.70
CA VAL A 20 3.86 12.14 5.82
C VAL A 20 3.20 11.39 6.99
N HIS A 21 2.55 10.24 6.73
CA HIS A 21 1.94 9.42 7.78
C HIS A 21 2.96 8.72 8.70
N LEU A 22 4.25 8.78 8.38
CA LEU A 22 5.30 8.38 9.33
C LEU A 22 5.44 9.34 10.51
N LEU A 23 5.00 10.59 10.36
CA LEU A 23 5.01 11.55 11.47
C LEU A 23 3.94 11.20 12.50
N PRO A 24 4.22 11.36 13.81
CA PRO A 24 3.19 11.19 14.83
C PRO A 24 2.00 12.16 14.59
N PRO A 25 0.74 11.75 14.84
CA PRO A 25 -0.46 12.49 14.46
C PRO A 25 -0.48 13.96 14.90
N GLN A 26 0.00 14.26 16.11
CA GLN A 26 0.06 15.63 16.63
C GLN A 26 0.96 16.57 15.82
N PHE A 27 1.90 16.04 15.03
CA PHE A 27 2.77 16.82 14.16
C PHE A 27 2.23 16.94 12.73
N GLN A 28 1.13 16.26 12.39
CA GLN A 28 0.46 16.35 11.09
C GLN A 28 -0.63 17.42 11.04
N GLU A 29 -1.01 18.01 12.16
CA GLU A 29 -2.08 18.99 12.24
C GLU A 29 -1.76 20.32 11.51
N GLY A 30 -2.79 20.96 10.97
CA GLY A 30 -2.71 22.30 10.37
C GLY A 30 -2.35 22.33 8.88
N GLY A 31 -2.29 21.14 8.22
CA GLY A 31 -2.02 21.05 6.79
C GLY A 31 -0.55 21.20 6.41
N THR A 32 -0.27 21.12 5.12
CA THR A 32 1.10 21.03 4.57
C THR A 32 2.02 22.16 5.03
N ASP A 33 1.55 23.42 5.02
CA ASP A 33 2.38 24.56 5.41
C ASP A 33 2.80 24.50 6.89
N ALA A 34 1.88 24.09 7.77
CA ALA A 34 2.19 23.94 9.19
C ALA A 34 3.14 22.77 9.45
N ILE A 35 3.00 21.66 8.71
CA ILE A 35 3.93 20.51 8.76
C ILE A 35 5.32 20.96 8.30
N CYS A 36 5.42 21.62 7.16
CA CYS A 36 6.69 22.12 6.63
C CYS A 36 7.36 23.11 7.60
N ALA A 37 6.60 23.99 8.25
CA ALA A 37 7.15 24.90 9.26
C ALA A 37 7.75 24.14 10.45
N ARG A 38 7.09 23.07 10.94
CA ARG A 38 7.63 22.21 12.00
C ARG A 38 8.89 21.47 11.55
N LEU A 39 8.89 20.95 10.32
CA LEU A 39 10.04 20.24 9.77
C LEU A 39 11.23 21.15 9.46
N ALA A 40 11.01 22.45 9.29
CA ALA A 40 12.08 23.44 9.16
C ALA A 40 12.70 23.83 10.53
N ASP A 41 12.01 23.58 11.65
CA ASP A 41 12.49 23.90 12.99
C ASP A 41 13.28 22.71 13.60
N PRO A 42 14.60 22.89 13.89
CA PRO A 42 15.42 21.85 14.51
C PRO A 42 14.91 21.37 15.88
N PHE A 43 14.22 22.21 16.63
CA PHE A 43 13.62 21.81 17.91
C PHE A 43 12.45 20.86 17.69
N CYS A 44 11.55 21.18 16.76
CA CYS A 44 10.43 20.30 16.40
C CYS A 44 10.93 18.95 15.86
N ARG A 45 11.97 18.92 15.01
CA ARG A 45 12.58 17.67 14.54
C ARG A 45 13.04 16.76 15.68
N LYS A 46 13.68 17.33 16.70
CA LYS A 46 14.13 16.56 17.89
C LYS A 46 12.95 15.97 18.65
N GLU A 47 11.87 16.72 18.83
CA GLU A 47 10.67 16.21 19.50
C GLU A 47 9.98 15.12 18.67
N ILE A 48 9.87 15.27 17.35
CA ILE A 48 9.34 14.24 16.46
C ILE A 48 10.19 12.97 16.57
N THR A 49 11.51 13.08 16.43
CA THR A 49 12.45 11.95 16.53
C THR A 49 12.34 11.23 17.88
N LYS A 50 12.19 11.99 18.97
CA LYS A 50 12.03 11.42 20.32
C LYS A 50 10.76 10.56 20.41
N VAL A 51 9.65 10.99 19.81
CA VAL A 51 8.41 10.21 19.77
C VAL A 51 8.57 8.98 18.90
N LEU A 52 9.15 9.10 17.70
CA LEU A 52 9.34 8.00 16.75
C LEU A 52 10.29 6.91 17.25
N LYS A 53 11.21 7.24 18.17
CA LYS A 53 12.14 6.27 18.78
C LYS A 53 11.52 5.47 19.92
N GLN A 54 10.25 5.64 20.21
CA GLN A 54 9.57 4.95 21.31
C GLN A 54 8.36 4.16 20.78
N PRO A 55 8.08 2.97 21.34
CA PRO A 55 6.82 2.28 21.09
C PRO A 55 5.63 3.18 21.40
N SER A 56 4.55 3.03 20.65
CA SER A 56 3.33 3.84 20.84
C SER A 56 2.09 2.98 20.80
N ASP A 57 1.22 3.18 21.81
CA ASP A 57 -0.13 2.60 21.84
C ASP A 57 -1.20 3.56 21.25
N ILE A 58 -0.76 4.76 20.81
CA ILE A 58 -1.66 5.84 20.33
C ILE A 58 -1.75 5.86 18.82
N PHE A 59 -0.67 5.48 18.12
CA PHE A 59 -0.60 5.41 16.67
C PHE A 59 0.33 4.28 16.23
N GLU A 60 0.13 3.78 15.00
CA GLU A 60 1.01 2.80 14.39
C GLU A 60 2.34 3.47 14.00
N ASN A 61 3.39 3.12 14.72
CA ASN A 61 4.73 3.65 14.45
C ASN A 61 5.42 2.80 13.38
N ILE A 62 5.15 3.08 12.12
CA ILE A 62 5.70 2.34 10.97
C ILE A 62 7.23 2.37 10.96
N VAL A 63 7.85 3.47 11.43
CA VAL A 63 9.32 3.56 11.52
C VAL A 63 9.89 2.53 12.51
N GLU A 64 9.22 2.29 13.61
CA GLU A 64 9.62 1.27 14.59
C GLU A 64 9.35 -0.15 14.08
N LEU A 65 8.20 -0.35 13.40
CA LEU A 65 7.79 -1.66 12.89
C LEU A 65 8.64 -2.13 11.70
N ALA A 66 8.86 -1.26 10.71
CA ALA A 66 9.54 -1.60 9.45
C ALA A 66 11.04 -1.28 9.47
N GLY A 67 11.44 -0.21 10.15
CA GLY A 67 12.76 0.39 9.99
C GLY A 67 12.90 1.13 8.65
N PHE A 68 13.85 2.06 8.60
CA PHE A 68 14.07 2.89 7.40
C PHE A 68 14.59 2.12 6.18
N ASP A 69 15.10 0.90 6.35
CA ASP A 69 15.51 0.01 5.27
C ASP A 69 14.31 -0.54 4.48
N MET A 70 13.16 -0.67 5.12
CA MET A 70 11.94 -1.23 4.54
C MET A 70 10.88 -0.16 4.20
N ILE A 71 11.23 1.11 4.32
CA ILE A 71 10.40 2.25 3.94
C ILE A 71 11.01 2.92 2.71
N TYR A 72 10.30 2.89 1.59
CA TYR A 72 10.77 3.37 0.29
C TYR A 72 10.01 4.62 -0.13
N ALA A 73 10.72 5.69 -0.52
CA ALA A 73 10.10 6.87 -1.13
C ALA A 73 9.79 6.56 -2.61
N SER A 74 8.52 6.39 -2.98
CA SER A 74 8.13 5.93 -4.31
C SER A 74 7.89 7.05 -5.32
N THR A 75 7.46 8.22 -4.86
CA THR A 75 7.24 9.40 -5.71
C THR A 75 8.07 10.57 -5.20
N LEU A 76 9.14 10.90 -5.94
CA LEU A 76 10.00 12.06 -5.65
C LEU A 76 10.13 12.87 -6.95
N HIS A 77 9.92 14.17 -6.89
CA HIS A 77 9.79 15.03 -8.06
C HIS A 77 10.81 16.17 -8.12
N THR A 78 11.37 16.56 -6.98
CA THR A 78 12.32 17.68 -6.90
C THR A 78 13.66 17.32 -7.54
N GLU A 79 14.42 18.30 -7.95
CA GLU A 79 15.78 18.13 -8.49
C GLU A 79 16.68 17.41 -7.48
N LYS A 80 16.52 17.73 -6.20
CA LYS A 80 17.33 17.18 -5.11
C LYS A 80 17.08 15.69 -4.89
N PHE A 81 15.82 15.25 -4.91
CA PHE A 81 15.46 13.88 -4.52
C PHE A 81 14.91 13.00 -5.66
N GLY A 82 14.54 13.56 -6.81
CA GLY A 82 13.85 12.83 -7.88
C GLY A 82 14.58 11.58 -8.39
N SER A 83 15.93 11.61 -8.43
CA SER A 83 16.72 10.45 -8.85
C SER A 83 16.73 9.28 -7.86
N PHE A 84 16.23 9.49 -6.64
CA PHE A 84 16.18 8.48 -5.58
C PHE A 84 14.81 7.77 -5.49
N ALA A 85 13.88 8.09 -6.38
CA ALA A 85 12.55 7.47 -6.37
C ALA A 85 12.62 5.93 -6.41
N GLY A 86 11.96 5.29 -5.44
CA GLY A 86 11.97 3.85 -5.24
C GLY A 86 13.15 3.33 -4.41
N GLN A 87 13.97 4.19 -3.82
CA GLN A 87 14.99 3.81 -2.84
C GLN A 87 14.46 3.91 -1.42
N SER A 88 15.03 3.11 -0.51
CA SER A 88 14.68 3.18 0.92
C SER A 88 15.24 4.47 1.55
N ILE A 89 14.55 4.95 2.59
CA ILE A 89 15.01 6.14 3.33
C ILE A 89 16.41 5.94 3.90
N ALA A 90 16.72 4.73 4.40
CA ALA A 90 18.07 4.41 4.90
C ALA A 90 19.14 4.56 3.81
N LYS A 91 18.85 4.06 2.59
CA LYS A 91 19.79 4.14 1.47
C LYS A 91 19.98 5.58 0.98
N ILE A 92 18.93 6.37 0.97
CA ILE A 92 19.01 7.81 0.64
C ILE A 92 19.86 8.51 1.69
N ALA A 93 19.62 8.24 2.98
CA ALA A 93 20.37 8.81 4.10
C ALA A 93 21.88 8.50 4.00
N GLU A 94 22.23 7.26 3.68
CA GLU A 94 23.63 6.83 3.45
C GLU A 94 24.31 7.67 2.35
N GLN A 95 23.62 7.92 1.23
CA GLN A 95 24.18 8.69 0.11
C GLN A 95 24.40 10.17 0.44
N PHE A 96 23.58 10.72 1.36
CA PHE A 96 23.78 12.09 1.85
C PHE A 96 24.67 12.16 3.09
N GLY A 97 25.12 11.02 3.65
CA GLY A 97 25.89 10.97 4.91
C GLY A 97 25.12 11.53 6.09
N GLN A 98 23.81 11.33 6.15
CA GLN A 98 22.87 11.97 7.06
C GLN A 98 22.11 10.95 7.91
N ASP A 99 21.58 11.36 9.06
CA ASP A 99 20.69 10.55 9.88
C ASP A 99 19.38 10.25 9.11
N PRO A 100 18.84 9.03 9.14
CA PRO A 100 17.60 8.68 8.42
C PRO A 100 16.37 9.50 8.84
N TYR A 101 16.28 9.93 10.12
CA TYR A 101 15.20 10.82 10.56
C TYR A 101 15.30 12.20 9.90
N ASP A 102 16.50 12.78 9.88
CA ASP A 102 16.71 14.07 9.21
C ASP A 102 16.47 13.96 7.70
N THR A 103 16.88 12.83 7.08
CA THR A 103 16.60 12.55 5.67
C THR A 103 15.09 12.48 5.39
N LEU A 104 14.32 11.79 6.24
CA LEU A 104 12.86 11.77 6.15
C LEU A 104 12.28 13.20 6.20
N TYR A 105 12.72 14.02 7.14
CA TYR A 105 12.22 15.38 7.30
C TYR A 105 12.61 16.27 6.12
N ASP A 106 13.80 16.14 5.59
CA ASP A 106 14.25 16.89 4.42
C ASP A 106 13.47 16.51 3.17
N ILE A 107 13.20 15.21 2.95
CA ILE A 107 12.34 14.74 1.85
C ILE A 107 10.94 15.35 1.98
N LEU A 108 10.31 15.23 3.15
CA LEU A 108 8.97 15.76 3.38
C LEU A 108 8.90 17.27 3.20
N LEU A 109 9.93 18.00 3.64
CA LEU A 109 10.01 19.44 3.50
C LEU A 109 10.18 19.86 2.04
N GLU A 110 11.16 19.29 1.34
CA GLU A 110 11.49 19.61 -0.05
C GLU A 110 10.34 19.25 -1.01
N GLU A 111 9.75 18.09 -0.84
CA GLU A 111 8.62 17.60 -1.65
C GLU A 111 7.25 18.14 -1.18
N ARG A 112 7.22 19.04 -0.21
CA ARG A 112 5.99 19.60 0.32
C ARG A 112 4.99 18.55 0.78
N CYS A 113 5.47 17.48 1.40
CA CYS A 113 4.70 16.31 1.83
C CYS A 113 3.98 15.55 0.70
N GLN A 114 4.29 15.81 -0.57
CA GLN A 114 3.68 15.17 -1.74
C GLN A 114 4.45 13.91 -2.16
N VAL A 115 4.71 13.04 -1.22
CA VAL A 115 5.48 11.80 -1.42
C VAL A 115 4.62 10.61 -1.03
N THR A 116 4.49 9.64 -1.93
CA THR A 116 4.00 8.31 -1.56
C THR A 116 5.16 7.41 -1.13
N MET A 117 4.90 6.53 -0.19
CA MET A 117 5.85 5.52 0.25
C MET A 117 5.34 4.11 -0.04
N LEU A 118 6.27 3.17 0.01
CA LEU A 118 6.03 1.74 0.13
C LEU A 118 6.66 1.28 1.44
N ASP A 119 5.95 0.44 2.19
CA ASP A 119 6.42 -0.13 3.45
C ASP A 119 6.13 -1.63 3.50
N THR A 120 7.05 -2.43 4.00
CA THR A 120 6.86 -3.89 4.11
C THR A 120 6.81 -4.27 5.58
N ILE A 121 5.59 -4.43 6.10
CA ILE A 121 5.30 -4.72 7.51
C ILE A 121 4.47 -5.99 7.70
N ALA A 122 3.99 -6.62 6.64
CA ALA A 122 3.16 -7.82 6.72
C ALA A 122 3.92 -9.10 6.36
N SER A 123 3.53 -10.22 6.96
CA SER A 123 3.96 -11.56 6.56
C SER A 123 2.96 -12.23 5.61
N GLU A 124 3.41 -13.19 4.78
CA GLU A 124 2.50 -13.96 3.94
C GLU A 124 1.56 -14.83 4.79
N GLU A 125 2.05 -15.32 5.92
CA GLU A 125 1.25 -16.15 6.84
C GLU A 125 0.07 -15.36 7.38
N ASP A 126 0.31 -14.17 7.91
CA ASP A 126 -0.75 -13.30 8.45
C ASP A 126 -1.71 -12.85 7.35
N MET A 127 -1.19 -12.41 6.20
CA MET A 127 -2.03 -12.03 5.07
C MET A 127 -2.96 -13.17 4.67
N LEU A 128 -2.45 -14.40 4.55
CA LEU A 128 -3.25 -15.57 4.18
C LEU A 128 -4.22 -15.98 5.29
N TYR A 129 -3.84 -15.82 6.56
CA TYR A 129 -4.72 -16.06 7.68
C TYR A 129 -5.98 -15.18 7.59
N PHE A 130 -5.80 -13.89 7.37
CA PHE A 130 -6.91 -12.96 7.19
C PHE A 130 -7.66 -13.18 5.88
N LEU A 131 -6.96 -13.43 4.77
CA LEU A 131 -7.59 -13.61 3.46
C LEU A 131 -8.47 -14.86 3.39
N LYS A 132 -8.17 -15.91 4.17
CA LYS A 132 -9.01 -17.11 4.30
C LYS A 132 -10.28 -16.89 5.10
N ASP A 133 -10.34 -15.86 5.93
CA ASP A 133 -11.56 -15.55 6.69
C ASP A 133 -12.72 -15.26 5.74
N GLY A 134 -13.90 -15.82 6.06
CA GLY A 134 -15.11 -15.62 5.27
C GLY A 134 -15.58 -14.16 5.21
N ARG A 135 -15.09 -13.30 6.13
CA ARG A 135 -15.41 -11.87 6.16
C ARG A 135 -14.52 -11.02 5.26
N ALA A 136 -13.39 -11.54 4.80
CA ALA A 136 -12.46 -10.81 3.94
C ALA A 136 -13.03 -10.58 2.54
N ASN A 137 -13.06 -9.33 2.09
CA ASN A 137 -13.18 -8.97 0.69
C ASN A 137 -11.79 -8.83 0.08
N LEU A 138 -11.60 -9.23 -1.17
CA LEU A 138 -10.38 -8.90 -1.89
C LEU A 138 -10.57 -7.57 -2.62
N ILE A 139 -9.68 -6.63 -2.37
CA ILE A 139 -9.64 -5.33 -3.04
C ILE A 139 -8.28 -5.08 -3.67
N SER A 140 -8.15 -4.02 -4.47
CA SER A 140 -6.86 -3.56 -4.99
C SER A 140 -6.20 -2.55 -4.07
N ASP A 141 -6.96 -1.74 -3.38
CA ASP A 141 -6.51 -0.56 -2.63
C ASP A 141 -5.57 0.33 -3.49
N ALA A 142 -5.93 0.47 -4.77
CA ALA A 142 -5.09 1.13 -5.76
C ALA A 142 -5.05 2.64 -5.53
N ILE A 143 -3.83 3.19 -5.43
CA ILE A 143 -3.57 4.62 -5.39
C ILE A 143 -2.84 4.98 -6.68
N TYR A 144 -3.33 6.01 -7.39
CA TYR A 144 -2.75 6.52 -8.64
C TYR A 144 -2.05 7.85 -8.37
N PRO A 145 -0.75 7.85 -8.02
CA PRO A 145 -0.01 9.10 -7.87
C PRO A 145 0.16 9.82 -9.21
N ALA A 146 0.43 11.12 -9.18
CA ALA A 146 0.63 11.92 -10.39
C ALA A 146 1.89 11.54 -11.19
N GLY A 147 2.75 10.68 -10.64
CA GLY A 147 3.98 10.20 -11.27
C GLY A 147 4.73 9.24 -10.35
N GLY A 148 5.92 8.83 -10.77
CA GLY A 148 6.77 7.91 -10.00
C GLY A 148 6.41 6.44 -10.21
N LYS A 149 6.80 5.61 -9.25
CA LYS A 149 6.57 4.16 -9.27
C LYS A 149 5.32 3.83 -8.47
N TYR A 150 4.31 3.28 -9.14
CA TYR A 150 3.11 2.79 -8.48
C TYR A 150 3.39 1.54 -7.64
N HIS A 151 2.52 1.25 -6.69
CA HIS A 151 2.48 -0.08 -6.11
C HIS A 151 1.97 -1.08 -7.17
N PRO A 152 2.57 -2.27 -7.36
CA PRO A 152 2.12 -3.24 -8.38
C PRO A 152 0.67 -3.72 -8.19
N ARG A 153 0.06 -3.51 -7.02
CA ARG A 153 -1.35 -3.81 -6.77
C ARG A 153 -2.32 -3.06 -7.68
N VAL A 154 -1.90 -1.92 -8.24
CA VAL A 154 -2.70 -1.13 -9.20
C VAL A 154 -3.10 -1.99 -10.41
N TYR A 155 -2.18 -2.80 -10.92
CA TYR A 155 -2.41 -3.64 -12.08
C TYR A 155 -2.55 -5.12 -11.75
N GLY A 156 -2.04 -5.57 -10.62
CA GLY A 156 -1.84 -6.98 -10.32
C GLY A 156 -2.70 -7.56 -9.19
N ALA A 157 -3.46 -6.78 -8.41
CA ALA A 157 -4.10 -7.31 -7.19
C ALA A 157 -5.02 -8.51 -7.46
N PHE A 158 -6.01 -8.35 -8.33
CA PHE A 158 -6.96 -9.41 -8.64
C PHE A 158 -6.33 -10.58 -9.42
N PRO A 159 -5.54 -10.32 -10.49
CA PRO A 159 -4.85 -11.41 -11.19
C PRO A 159 -3.86 -12.17 -10.29
N LYS A 160 -3.21 -11.53 -9.33
CA LYS A 160 -2.29 -12.19 -8.39
C LYS A 160 -3.02 -13.21 -7.50
N LEU A 161 -4.25 -12.92 -7.04
CA LEU A 161 -5.02 -13.91 -6.30
C LEU A 161 -5.24 -15.16 -7.16
N LEU A 162 -5.66 -14.97 -8.42
CA LEU A 162 -5.95 -16.07 -9.34
C LEU A 162 -4.69 -16.86 -9.72
N THR A 163 -3.58 -16.20 -10.00
CA THR A 163 -2.33 -16.87 -10.40
C THR A 163 -1.63 -17.49 -9.20
N ALA A 164 -1.18 -16.67 -8.25
CA ALA A 164 -0.32 -17.15 -7.16
C ALA A 164 -1.06 -18.02 -6.15
N TYR A 165 -2.32 -17.70 -5.81
CA TYR A 165 -3.00 -18.35 -4.70
C TYR A 165 -4.09 -19.35 -5.11
N VAL A 166 -4.61 -19.28 -6.34
CA VAL A 166 -5.51 -20.31 -6.90
C VAL A 166 -4.70 -21.30 -7.73
N ARG A 167 -4.07 -20.84 -8.84
CA ARG A 167 -3.40 -21.72 -9.79
C ARG A 167 -2.16 -22.39 -9.20
N ASP A 168 -1.23 -21.59 -8.68
CA ASP A 168 0.11 -22.04 -8.34
C ASP A 168 0.17 -22.68 -6.94
N LYS A 169 -0.27 -21.97 -5.90
CA LYS A 169 -0.24 -22.44 -4.51
C LYS A 169 -1.46 -23.26 -4.10
N LYS A 170 -2.55 -23.22 -4.88
CA LYS A 170 -3.82 -23.96 -4.62
C LYS A 170 -4.39 -23.73 -3.22
N ILE A 171 -4.31 -22.49 -2.75
CA ILE A 171 -4.78 -22.08 -1.41
C ILE A 171 -6.29 -21.82 -1.41
N PHE A 172 -6.82 -21.31 -2.53
CA PHE A 172 -8.24 -21.05 -2.75
C PHE A 172 -8.76 -21.82 -3.93
N SER A 173 -10.05 -22.19 -3.92
CA SER A 173 -10.76 -22.55 -5.13
C SER A 173 -10.95 -21.32 -6.03
N ILE A 174 -11.21 -21.52 -7.31
CA ILE A 174 -11.48 -20.40 -8.21
C ILE A 174 -12.80 -19.72 -7.85
N GLU A 175 -13.80 -20.49 -7.39
CA GLU A 175 -15.10 -20.02 -6.96
C GLU A 175 -14.98 -19.11 -5.75
N ASP A 176 -14.22 -19.52 -4.73
CA ASP A 176 -13.98 -18.71 -3.53
C ASP A 176 -13.26 -17.40 -3.87
N ALA A 177 -12.23 -17.48 -4.72
CA ALA A 177 -11.48 -16.30 -5.16
C ALA A 177 -12.38 -15.33 -5.92
N VAL A 178 -13.16 -15.82 -6.89
CA VAL A 178 -14.09 -14.99 -7.66
C VAL A 178 -15.17 -14.39 -6.75
N TYR A 179 -15.74 -15.17 -5.84
CA TYR A 179 -16.72 -14.66 -4.86
C TYR A 179 -16.17 -13.50 -4.04
N LYS A 180 -14.95 -13.64 -3.50
CA LYS A 180 -14.28 -12.59 -2.69
C LYS A 180 -13.99 -11.30 -3.47
N MET A 181 -13.85 -11.38 -4.80
CA MET A 181 -13.57 -10.24 -5.68
C MET A 181 -14.82 -9.58 -6.27
N THR A 182 -15.97 -10.27 -6.24
CA THR A 182 -17.17 -9.85 -7.00
C THR A 182 -18.42 -9.81 -6.12
N ALA A 183 -19.12 -10.92 -5.98
CA ALA A 183 -20.41 -10.98 -5.30
C ALA A 183 -20.33 -10.56 -3.82
N LYS A 184 -19.28 -10.96 -3.11
CA LYS A 184 -19.14 -10.61 -1.69
C LYS A 184 -19.02 -9.11 -1.45
N PRO A 185 -18.10 -8.34 -2.05
CA PRO A 185 -18.05 -6.89 -1.86
C PRO A 185 -19.32 -6.19 -2.38
N ALA A 186 -19.93 -6.68 -3.47
CA ALA A 186 -21.20 -6.13 -3.96
C ALA A 186 -22.34 -6.30 -2.93
N GLN A 187 -22.42 -7.46 -2.26
CA GLN A 187 -23.40 -7.70 -1.19
C GLN A 187 -23.16 -6.81 0.03
N VAL A 188 -21.90 -6.58 0.43
CA VAL A 188 -21.55 -5.68 1.54
C VAL A 188 -22.00 -4.25 1.24
N LEU A 189 -21.82 -3.80 0.01
CA LEU A 189 -22.19 -2.46 -0.45
C LEU A 189 -23.66 -2.32 -0.86
N GLY A 190 -24.40 -3.44 -0.94
CA GLY A 190 -25.81 -3.44 -1.37
C GLY A 190 -25.98 -3.20 -2.89
N PHE A 191 -24.97 -3.52 -3.71
CA PHE A 191 -25.06 -3.38 -5.16
C PHE A 191 -25.58 -4.66 -5.82
N PRO A 192 -26.47 -4.55 -6.83
CA PRO A 192 -26.97 -5.68 -7.62
C PRO A 192 -25.94 -6.09 -8.68
N LEU A 193 -24.76 -6.54 -8.24
CA LEU A 193 -23.59 -6.87 -9.08
C LEU A 193 -22.96 -8.19 -8.62
N GLY A 194 -22.03 -8.72 -9.41
CA GLY A 194 -21.15 -9.81 -9.06
C GLY A 194 -21.76 -11.21 -9.18
N THR A 195 -22.93 -11.36 -9.80
CA THR A 195 -23.58 -12.64 -10.11
C THR A 195 -23.95 -12.73 -11.58
N LEU A 196 -23.92 -13.97 -12.14
CA LEU A 196 -24.31 -14.28 -13.51
C LEU A 196 -25.79 -14.71 -13.55
N GLU A 197 -26.70 -13.77 -13.32
CA GLU A 197 -28.14 -14.04 -13.27
C GLU A 197 -28.89 -13.20 -14.29
N LYS A 198 -30.03 -13.70 -14.76
CA LYS A 198 -30.88 -12.98 -15.70
C LYS A 198 -31.38 -11.67 -15.09
N GLY A 199 -31.13 -10.55 -15.77
CA GLY A 199 -31.54 -9.22 -15.33
C GLY A 199 -30.47 -8.47 -14.55
N MET A 200 -29.33 -9.10 -14.24
CA MET A 200 -28.20 -8.43 -13.65
C MET A 200 -27.33 -7.73 -14.72
N PRO A 201 -26.59 -6.68 -14.36
CA PRO A 201 -25.60 -6.07 -15.25
C PRO A 201 -24.60 -7.08 -15.80
N ALA A 202 -24.29 -6.99 -17.09
CA ALA A 202 -23.42 -7.93 -17.80
C ALA A 202 -21.95 -7.48 -17.78
N ASP A 203 -21.41 -7.20 -16.59
CA ASP A 203 -19.97 -6.95 -16.37
C ASP A 203 -19.26 -8.28 -16.28
N ILE A 204 -18.81 -8.82 -17.43
CA ILE A 204 -18.31 -10.19 -17.56
C ILE A 204 -16.85 -10.16 -18.03
N ASN A 205 -15.99 -10.84 -17.30
CA ASN A 205 -14.61 -11.12 -17.71
C ASN A 205 -14.48 -12.58 -18.16
N VAL A 206 -13.80 -12.79 -19.29
CA VAL A 206 -13.45 -14.11 -19.79
C VAL A 206 -11.92 -14.22 -19.79
N PHE A 207 -11.37 -15.26 -19.18
CA PHE A 207 -9.92 -15.44 -19.08
C PHE A 207 -9.52 -16.91 -19.07
N HIS A 208 -8.27 -17.19 -19.45
CA HIS A 208 -7.65 -18.49 -19.32
C HIS A 208 -6.74 -18.50 -18.09
N LEU A 209 -7.12 -19.24 -17.04
CA LEU A 209 -6.35 -19.27 -15.78
C LEU A 209 -4.89 -19.67 -15.99
N ASP A 210 -4.61 -20.65 -16.88
CA ASP A 210 -3.25 -21.12 -17.14
C ASP A 210 -2.41 -20.11 -17.96
N GLN A 211 -3.05 -19.20 -18.69
CA GLN A 211 -2.38 -18.15 -19.50
C GLN A 211 -2.31 -16.82 -18.77
N LEU A 212 -3.05 -16.67 -17.67
CA LEU A 212 -3.07 -15.46 -16.90
C LEU A 212 -1.69 -15.20 -16.29
N SER A 213 -1.13 -14.02 -16.53
CA SER A 213 0.19 -13.63 -16.03
C SER A 213 0.18 -12.21 -15.48
N VAL A 214 0.79 -12.06 -14.31
CA VAL A 214 1.02 -10.76 -13.66
C VAL A 214 2.44 -10.31 -13.99
N HIS A 215 2.58 -9.16 -14.62
CA HIS A 215 3.87 -8.59 -15.03
C HIS A 215 4.31 -7.45 -14.13
N ALA A 216 3.38 -6.81 -13.41
CA ALA A 216 3.69 -5.73 -12.50
C ALA A 216 4.45 -6.25 -11.26
N ASP A 217 5.63 -5.70 -11.02
CA ASP A 217 6.45 -5.89 -9.83
C ASP A 217 6.91 -4.54 -9.26
N PHE A 218 7.67 -4.54 -8.15
CA PHE A 218 8.14 -3.30 -7.52
C PHE A 218 9.22 -2.56 -8.33
N GLN A 219 9.86 -3.21 -9.30
CA GLN A 219 10.83 -2.58 -10.20
C GLN A 219 10.13 -1.98 -11.42
N ASN A 220 9.14 -2.72 -11.98
CA ASN A 220 8.37 -2.37 -13.17
C ASN A 220 6.86 -2.44 -12.87
N PRO A 221 6.33 -1.54 -12.02
CA PRO A 221 4.97 -1.66 -11.51
C PRO A 221 3.88 -1.33 -12.53
N ASN A 222 4.21 -0.58 -13.60
CA ASN A 222 3.24 -0.07 -14.57
C ASN A 222 3.08 -1.05 -15.75
N GLN A 223 2.78 -2.31 -15.45
CA GLN A 223 2.62 -3.38 -16.42
C GLN A 223 1.22 -3.99 -16.34
N TYR A 224 0.51 -4.03 -17.46
CA TYR A 224 -0.76 -4.74 -17.54
C TYR A 224 -0.54 -6.25 -17.48
N CYS A 225 -1.51 -6.97 -16.92
CA CYS A 225 -1.57 -8.42 -16.96
C CYS A 225 -1.95 -8.90 -18.37
N THR A 226 -1.63 -10.16 -18.68
CA THR A 226 -2.02 -10.84 -19.92
C THR A 226 -2.81 -12.11 -19.62
N GLY A 227 -3.56 -12.63 -20.61
CA GLY A 227 -4.36 -13.87 -20.47
C GLY A 227 -5.87 -13.61 -20.26
N PHE A 228 -6.32 -12.38 -20.50
CA PHE A 228 -7.73 -12.01 -20.56
C PHE A 228 -8.25 -12.09 -21.98
#